data_8f9d3677b657671d85db53252a39c84e
#
_entry.id   8f9d3677b657671d85db53252a39c84e
#
_cell.length_a   1.000
_cell.length_b   1.000
_cell.length_c   1.000
_cell.angle_alpha   90.00
_cell.angle_beta   90.00
_cell.angle_gamma   90.00
#
_symmetry.space_group_name_H-M   'P 1'
#
loop_
_entity.id
_entity.type
_entity.pdbx_description
1 polymer ?
#
loop_
_entity_poly.entity_id
_entity_poly.type
_entity_poly.pdbx_seq_one_letter_code
_entity_poly.pdbx_strand_id
1 'polypeptide(L)'
;MKNIVKSHSIAEKCSRILHNPVFIKETKLRVRNIKFAVTILVYNLILLIIAAYGFEVMYHAAWDDYVDYGQVLFVYMALVFLECMMVAFLVPAFTAGSIAGEREKQTLDILLTTPMRPGEIVWGKLFASVCMVVLLVISSLPILSLIYTIGGVSLMEMLQFVGLIIVAAIYLGSIGVWASTFIRRTVPATVFTFGGLVIVCAVSFVIVGAVYILYYTFGIDLSSGMEVTEGAVDISFILLILLINPAVSLIEMLTGQFSGTSLMKLMNESFSGDYSTGLPNFLLQHWFVISLIVQIVLAILIMKLAARNLDPIGKKNKKRLLQAAS
;
A
#
# COMPACT_ATOMS: atom_id res chain seq x y z
N MET A 1 7.22 34.86 -2.63
CA MET A 1 5.86 34.93 -3.20
C MET A 1 5.40 33.64 -3.89
N LYS A 2 6.21 32.95 -4.71
CA LYS A 2 5.80 31.68 -5.39
C LYS A 2 5.43 30.53 -4.44
N ASN A 3 6.01 30.42 -3.25
CA ASN A 3 5.72 29.34 -2.28
C ASN A 3 4.39 29.52 -1.54
N ILE A 4 3.94 30.76 -1.33
CA ILE A 4 2.66 31.06 -0.67
C ILE A 4 1.49 30.74 -1.61
N VAL A 5 1.61 31.03 -2.89
CA VAL A 5 0.60 30.71 -3.92
C VAL A 5 0.45 29.20 -4.13
N LYS A 6 1.54 28.43 -3.99
CA LYS A 6 1.50 26.97 -4.10
C LYS A 6 0.86 26.30 -2.90
N SER A 7 1.06 26.84 -1.69
CA SER A 7 0.44 26.40 -0.44
C SER A 7 -1.09 26.62 -0.46
N HIS A 8 -1.55 27.78 -0.93
CA HIS A 8 -2.98 28.07 -1.10
C HIS A 8 -3.67 27.11 -2.08
N SER A 9 -3.00 26.75 -3.19
CA SER A 9 -3.53 25.80 -4.18
C SER A 9 -3.70 24.38 -3.63
N ILE A 10 -2.81 23.93 -2.75
CA ILE A 10 -2.88 22.59 -2.12
C ILE A 10 -3.99 22.56 -1.07
N ALA A 11 -4.07 23.57 -0.22
CA ALA A 11 -5.13 23.70 0.80
C ALA A 11 -6.53 23.78 0.16
N GLU A 12 -6.67 24.51 -0.94
CA GLU A 12 -7.93 24.61 -1.69
C GLU A 12 -8.32 23.29 -2.37
N LYS A 13 -7.34 22.52 -2.89
CA LYS A 13 -7.60 21.17 -3.43
C LYS A 13 -7.99 20.19 -2.32
N CYS A 14 -7.34 20.24 -1.18
CA CYS A 14 -7.65 19.39 -0.02
C CYS A 14 -9.05 19.73 0.53
N SER A 15 -9.40 21.01 0.62
CA SER A 15 -10.71 21.49 1.01
C SER A 15 -11.82 20.98 0.05
N ARG A 16 -11.58 21.00 -1.26
CA ARG A 16 -12.53 20.47 -2.26
C ARG A 16 -12.76 18.97 -2.11
N ILE A 17 -11.75 18.20 -1.71
CA ILE A 17 -11.89 16.76 -1.49
C ILE A 17 -12.72 16.48 -0.23
N LEU A 18 -12.46 17.19 0.86
CA LEU A 18 -13.21 17.06 2.11
C LEU A 18 -14.66 17.53 2.00
N HIS A 19 -14.95 18.50 1.12
CA HIS A 19 -16.31 18.95 0.81
C HIS A 19 -16.99 18.17 -0.33
N ASN A 20 -16.36 17.09 -0.80
CA ASN A 20 -16.96 16.23 -1.83
C ASN A 20 -18.21 15.54 -1.24
N PRO A 21 -19.42 15.78 -1.81
CA PRO A 21 -20.64 15.23 -1.26
C PRO A 21 -20.69 13.69 -1.31
N VAL A 22 -20.00 13.06 -2.26
CA VAL A 22 -19.86 11.60 -2.32
C VAL A 22 -19.05 11.09 -1.13
N PHE A 23 -17.92 11.73 -0.81
CA PHE A 23 -17.10 11.38 0.33
C PHE A 23 -17.89 11.48 1.64
N ILE A 24 -18.54 12.61 1.88
CA ILE A 24 -19.29 12.85 3.13
C ILE A 24 -20.44 11.85 3.27
N LYS A 25 -21.22 11.64 2.21
CA LYS A 25 -22.33 10.67 2.19
C LYS A 25 -21.84 9.26 2.49
N GLU A 26 -20.83 8.79 1.77
CA GLU A 26 -20.32 7.40 1.92
C GLU A 26 -19.74 7.16 3.31
N THR A 27 -18.90 8.08 3.79
CA THR A 27 -18.28 7.98 5.12
C THR A 27 -19.36 7.95 6.21
N LYS A 28 -20.34 8.86 6.15
CA LYS A 28 -21.44 8.92 7.12
C LYS A 28 -22.29 7.64 7.13
N LEU A 29 -22.57 7.08 5.96
CA LEU A 29 -23.36 5.84 5.86
C LEU A 29 -22.58 4.63 6.39
N ARG A 30 -21.28 4.54 6.11
CA ARG A 30 -20.44 3.42 6.55
C ARG A 30 -20.17 3.46 8.05
N VAL A 31 -19.81 4.62 8.61
CA VAL A 31 -19.53 4.77 10.05
C VAL A 31 -20.77 4.47 10.90
N ARG A 32 -21.98 4.82 10.43
CA ARG A 32 -23.22 4.52 11.14
C ARG A 32 -23.67 3.06 11.05
N ASN A 33 -23.00 2.24 10.24
CA ASN A 33 -23.37 0.85 10.06
C ASN A 33 -22.79 0.00 11.20
N ILE A 34 -23.66 -0.77 11.87
CA ILE A 34 -23.27 -1.71 12.92
C ILE A 34 -22.17 -2.69 12.46
N LYS A 35 -22.17 -3.05 11.17
CA LYS A 35 -21.14 -3.92 10.59
C LYS A 35 -19.74 -3.31 10.72
N PHE A 36 -19.61 -2.00 10.57
CA PHE A 36 -18.32 -1.31 10.71
C PHE A 36 -17.89 -1.29 12.19
N ALA A 37 -18.81 -1.03 13.13
CA ALA A 37 -18.50 -1.10 14.54
C ALA A 37 -18.04 -2.50 14.96
N VAL A 38 -18.70 -3.56 14.46
CA VAL A 38 -18.27 -4.95 14.68
C VAL A 38 -16.90 -5.21 14.06
N THR A 39 -16.60 -4.66 12.87
CA THR A 39 -15.27 -4.78 12.24
C THR A 39 -14.19 -4.16 13.11
N ILE A 40 -14.41 -2.95 13.66
CA ILE A 40 -13.47 -2.29 14.59
C ILE A 40 -13.27 -3.16 15.85
N LEU A 41 -14.35 -3.68 16.42
CA LEU A 41 -14.28 -4.49 17.61
C LEU A 41 -13.47 -5.78 17.38
N VAL A 42 -13.78 -6.53 16.32
CA VAL A 42 -13.08 -7.77 15.96
C VAL A 42 -11.61 -7.49 15.65
N TYR A 43 -11.33 -6.41 14.91
CA TYR A 43 -9.98 -5.97 14.56
C TYR A 43 -9.14 -5.71 15.83
N ASN A 44 -9.64 -4.88 16.74
CA ASN A 44 -8.94 -4.56 17.99
C ASN A 44 -8.85 -5.78 18.94
N LEU A 45 -9.85 -6.64 18.92
CA LEU A 45 -9.83 -7.86 19.74
C LEU A 45 -8.71 -8.81 19.30
N ILE A 46 -8.52 -9.00 18.00
CA ILE A 46 -7.43 -9.82 17.44
C ILE A 46 -6.07 -9.24 17.85
N LEU A 47 -5.88 -7.92 17.67
CA LEU A 47 -4.65 -7.24 18.06
C LEU A 47 -4.39 -7.35 19.58
N LEU A 48 -5.43 -7.18 20.39
CA LEU A 48 -5.32 -7.29 21.85
C LEU A 48 -4.94 -8.69 22.31
N ILE A 49 -5.52 -9.74 21.72
CA ILE A 49 -5.18 -11.14 22.03
C ILE A 49 -3.70 -11.40 21.72
N ILE A 50 -3.21 -10.96 20.57
CA ILE A 50 -1.81 -11.18 20.19
C ILE A 50 -0.86 -10.34 21.05
N ALA A 51 -1.23 -9.10 21.37
CA ALA A 51 -0.48 -8.28 22.30
C ALA A 51 -0.40 -8.92 23.69
N ALA A 52 -1.54 -9.38 24.23
CA ALA A 52 -1.60 -10.02 25.54
C ALA A 52 -0.76 -11.31 25.58
N TYR A 53 -0.83 -12.14 24.54
CA TYR A 53 0.00 -13.34 24.42
C TYR A 53 1.49 -12.99 24.33
N GLY A 54 1.84 -11.99 23.55
CA GLY A 54 3.22 -11.52 23.44
C GLY A 54 3.78 -11.01 24.77
N PHE A 55 2.97 -10.26 25.52
CA PHE A 55 3.36 -9.79 26.86
C PHE A 55 3.46 -10.94 27.88
N GLU A 56 2.60 -11.95 27.79
CA GLU A 56 2.68 -13.15 28.65
C GLU A 56 4.00 -13.90 28.40
N VAL A 57 4.36 -14.14 27.13
CA VAL A 57 5.63 -14.77 26.76
C VAL A 57 6.82 -13.98 27.29
N MET A 58 6.79 -12.65 27.13
CA MET A 58 7.83 -11.76 27.64
C MET A 58 7.91 -11.78 29.17
N TYR A 59 6.77 -11.81 29.88
CA TYR A 59 6.73 -11.88 31.34
C TYR A 59 7.33 -13.19 31.86
N HIS A 60 7.03 -14.33 31.25
CA HIS A 60 7.60 -15.61 31.62
C HIS A 60 9.12 -15.67 31.35
N ALA A 61 9.59 -15.07 30.29
CA ALA A 61 11.03 -14.98 30.01
C ALA A 61 11.77 -14.03 30.98
N ALA A 62 11.09 -13.01 31.51
CA ALA A 62 11.66 -12.06 32.47
C ALA A 62 11.84 -12.62 33.88
N TRP A 63 11.34 -13.84 34.20
CA TRP A 63 11.59 -14.53 35.48
C TRP A 63 13.09 -14.89 35.65
N ASP A 64 13.87 -14.89 34.59
CA ASP A 64 15.32 -15.15 34.57
C ASP A 64 16.17 -13.84 34.68
N ASP A 65 15.67 -12.79 35.34
CA ASP A 65 16.34 -11.55 35.78
C ASP A 65 16.47 -10.38 34.77
N TYR A 66 16.13 -10.51 33.49
CA TYR A 66 16.26 -9.38 32.53
C TYR A 66 15.11 -9.33 31.54
N VAL A 67 14.52 -8.13 31.36
CA VAL A 67 13.63 -7.85 30.20
C VAL A 67 14.50 -7.73 28.97
N ASP A 68 14.43 -8.70 28.08
CA ASP A 68 15.11 -8.67 26.79
C ASP A 68 14.36 -7.73 25.83
N TYR A 69 14.96 -6.59 25.51
CA TYR A 69 14.42 -5.63 24.54
C TYR A 69 14.17 -6.25 23.16
N GLY A 70 14.91 -7.30 22.79
CA GLY A 70 14.66 -8.05 21.56
C GLY A 70 13.29 -8.71 21.53
N GLN A 71 12.79 -9.19 22.67
CA GLN A 71 11.44 -9.78 22.77
C GLN A 71 10.34 -8.72 22.60
N VAL A 72 10.53 -7.52 23.18
CA VAL A 72 9.60 -6.38 23.00
C VAL A 72 9.49 -6.03 21.54
N LEU A 73 10.63 -5.94 20.85
CA LEU A 73 10.69 -5.63 19.44
C LEU A 73 10.05 -6.71 18.57
N PHE A 74 10.19 -7.99 18.96
CA PHE A 74 9.52 -9.10 18.27
C PHE A 74 7.99 -9.03 18.40
N VAL A 75 7.46 -8.70 19.57
CA VAL A 75 6.01 -8.48 19.77
C VAL A 75 5.51 -7.32 18.91
N TYR A 76 6.28 -6.22 18.85
CA TYR A 76 5.98 -5.09 17.99
C TYR A 76 5.92 -5.50 16.51
N MET A 77 6.94 -6.22 16.01
CA MET A 77 6.96 -6.69 14.63
C MET A 77 5.76 -7.59 14.31
N ALA A 78 5.39 -8.48 15.23
CA ALA A 78 4.23 -9.36 15.05
C ALA A 78 2.92 -8.56 14.94
N LEU A 79 2.72 -7.54 15.77
CA LEU A 79 1.55 -6.67 15.74
C LEU A 79 1.51 -5.83 14.46
N VAL A 80 2.62 -5.19 14.09
CA VAL A 80 2.74 -4.39 12.88
C VAL A 80 2.48 -5.24 11.62
N PHE A 81 3.06 -6.43 11.56
CA PHE A 81 2.86 -7.36 10.45
C PHE A 81 1.39 -7.79 10.35
N LEU A 82 0.77 -8.16 11.48
CA LEU A 82 -0.63 -8.54 11.53
C LEU A 82 -1.53 -7.37 11.09
N GLU A 83 -1.26 -6.16 11.59
CA GLU A 83 -2.03 -4.96 11.26
C GLU A 83 -1.94 -4.66 9.76
N CYS A 84 -0.75 -4.74 9.17
CA CYS A 84 -0.57 -4.62 7.72
C CYS A 84 -1.33 -5.70 6.94
N MET A 85 -1.31 -6.95 7.40
CA MET A 85 -2.07 -8.04 6.77
C MET A 85 -3.57 -7.78 6.82
N MET A 86 -4.08 -7.34 7.97
CA MET A 86 -5.50 -6.98 8.11
C MET A 86 -5.88 -5.82 7.19
N VAL A 87 -5.05 -4.77 7.10
CA VAL A 87 -5.28 -3.62 6.21
C VAL A 87 -5.23 -4.06 4.75
N ALA A 88 -4.26 -4.90 4.36
CA ALA A 88 -4.16 -5.44 3.00
C ALA A 88 -5.39 -6.27 2.61
N PHE A 89 -6.09 -6.85 3.57
CA PHE A 89 -7.35 -7.55 3.36
C PHE A 89 -8.57 -6.62 3.35
N LEU A 90 -8.66 -5.71 4.31
CA LEU A 90 -9.83 -4.84 4.49
C LEU A 90 -9.94 -3.76 3.39
N VAL A 91 -8.82 -3.21 2.93
CA VAL A 91 -8.83 -2.15 1.90
C VAL A 91 -9.47 -2.63 0.60
N PRO A 92 -9.05 -3.76 0.00
CA PRO A 92 -9.72 -4.29 -1.19
C PRO A 92 -11.19 -4.64 -0.95
N ALA A 93 -11.53 -5.19 0.22
CA ALA A 93 -12.91 -5.49 0.57
C ALA A 93 -13.81 -4.25 0.58
N PHE A 94 -13.29 -3.09 1.03
CA PHE A 94 -14.04 -1.83 1.04
C PHE A 94 -14.06 -1.12 -0.32
N THR A 95 -13.07 -1.34 -1.19
CA THR A 95 -12.90 -0.58 -2.44
C THR A 95 -13.39 -1.32 -3.68
N ALA A 96 -13.23 -2.64 -3.74
CA ALA A 96 -13.55 -3.44 -4.93
C ALA A 96 -15.05 -3.40 -5.32
N GLY A 97 -15.93 -3.28 -4.34
CA GLY A 97 -17.37 -3.14 -4.57
C GLY A 97 -17.88 -1.71 -4.73
N SER A 98 -17.01 -0.69 -4.66
CA SER A 98 -17.44 0.70 -4.52
C SER A 98 -18.23 1.25 -5.72
N ILE A 99 -17.85 0.91 -6.95
CA ILE A 99 -18.55 1.31 -8.19
C ILE A 99 -19.35 0.13 -8.76
N ALA A 100 -18.80 -1.08 -8.72
CA ALA A 100 -19.46 -2.28 -9.19
C ALA A 100 -20.78 -2.53 -8.44
N GLY A 101 -20.84 -2.25 -7.13
CA GLY A 101 -22.05 -2.36 -6.32
C GLY A 101 -23.15 -1.36 -6.69
N GLU A 102 -22.77 -0.13 -7.07
CA GLU A 102 -23.77 0.84 -7.59
C GLU A 102 -24.30 0.43 -8.97
N ARG A 103 -23.42 -0.14 -9.80
CA ARG A 103 -23.83 -0.67 -11.10
C ARG A 103 -24.75 -1.87 -10.95
N GLU A 104 -24.46 -2.77 -10.02
CA GLU A 104 -25.29 -3.94 -9.71
C GLU A 104 -26.68 -3.53 -9.18
N LYS A 105 -26.76 -2.44 -8.39
CA LYS A 105 -27.99 -1.86 -7.88
C LYS A 105 -28.68 -0.92 -8.87
N GLN A 106 -28.15 -0.74 -10.09
CA GLN A 106 -28.65 0.20 -11.10
C GLN A 106 -28.70 1.68 -10.66
N THR A 107 -27.91 2.05 -9.65
CA THR A 107 -27.84 3.43 -9.12
C THR A 107 -26.70 4.26 -9.73
N LEU A 108 -25.81 3.62 -10.50
CA LEU A 108 -24.68 4.31 -11.12
C LEU A 108 -25.10 5.37 -12.12
N ASP A 109 -26.14 5.09 -12.94
CA ASP A 109 -26.63 6.02 -13.95
C ASP A 109 -27.19 7.29 -13.29
N ILE A 110 -27.90 7.15 -12.16
CA ILE A 110 -28.40 8.27 -11.37
C ILE A 110 -27.23 9.11 -10.83
N LEU A 111 -26.14 8.46 -10.38
CA LEU A 111 -24.95 9.15 -9.90
C LEU A 111 -24.24 9.92 -11.03
N LEU A 112 -24.21 9.38 -12.24
CA LEU A 112 -23.60 10.02 -13.43
C LEU A 112 -24.44 11.16 -14.00
N THR A 113 -25.74 11.28 -13.66
CA THR A 113 -26.58 12.44 -14.03
C THR A 113 -26.37 13.64 -13.10
N THR A 114 -25.66 13.48 -11.98
CA THR A 114 -25.29 14.59 -11.11
C THR A 114 -24.24 15.48 -11.81
N PRO A 115 -24.19 16.80 -11.51
CA PRO A 115 -23.23 17.74 -12.13
C PRO A 115 -21.79 17.54 -11.64
N MET A 116 -21.40 16.32 -11.24
CA MET A 116 -20.07 15.97 -10.75
C MET A 116 -19.20 15.36 -11.85
N ARG A 117 -17.91 15.66 -11.82
CA ARG A 117 -16.95 15.04 -12.74
C ARG A 117 -16.69 13.58 -12.35
N PRO A 118 -16.52 12.66 -13.32
CA PRO A 118 -16.23 11.25 -13.03
C PRO A 118 -15.02 11.06 -12.09
N GLY A 119 -14.00 11.93 -12.21
CA GLY A 119 -12.85 11.93 -11.30
C GLY A 119 -13.22 12.24 -9.85
N GLU A 120 -14.13 13.18 -9.61
CA GLU A 120 -14.55 13.54 -8.24
C GLU A 120 -15.28 12.38 -7.55
N ILE A 121 -16.07 11.62 -8.33
CA ILE A 121 -16.78 10.43 -7.84
C ILE A 121 -15.76 9.36 -7.42
N VAL A 122 -14.81 9.04 -8.30
CA VAL A 122 -13.82 7.98 -8.09
C VAL A 122 -12.91 8.32 -6.89
N TRP A 123 -12.41 9.56 -6.81
CA TRP A 123 -11.60 10.02 -5.69
C TRP A 123 -12.40 10.07 -4.38
N GLY A 124 -13.65 10.52 -4.41
CA GLY A 124 -14.53 10.54 -3.23
C GLY A 124 -14.72 9.14 -2.64
N LYS A 125 -14.89 8.13 -3.48
CA LYS A 125 -15.04 6.72 -3.07
C LYS A 125 -13.75 6.13 -2.48
N LEU A 126 -12.60 6.43 -3.10
CA LEU A 126 -11.30 6.02 -2.56
C LEU A 126 -11.07 6.62 -1.17
N PHE A 127 -11.23 7.93 -1.02
CA PHE A 127 -11.00 8.60 0.26
C PHE A 127 -11.99 8.15 1.34
N ALA A 128 -13.24 7.85 0.99
CA ALA A 128 -14.19 7.27 1.95
C ALA A 128 -13.70 5.91 2.47
N SER A 129 -13.15 5.07 1.60
CA SER A 129 -12.62 3.76 1.99
C SER A 129 -11.32 3.89 2.80
N VAL A 130 -10.41 4.78 2.40
CA VAL A 130 -9.17 5.07 3.15
C VAL A 130 -9.49 5.65 4.54
N CYS A 131 -10.49 6.53 4.66
CA CYS A 131 -10.94 7.08 5.94
C CYS A 131 -11.38 5.97 6.91
N MET A 132 -12.06 4.92 6.43
CA MET A 132 -12.43 3.76 7.26
C MET A 132 -11.19 3.03 7.79
N VAL A 133 -10.17 2.85 6.95
CA VAL A 133 -8.91 2.21 7.36
C VAL A 133 -8.15 3.08 8.35
N VAL A 134 -8.10 4.39 8.12
CA VAL A 134 -7.49 5.33 9.07
C VAL A 134 -8.17 5.28 10.43
N LEU A 135 -9.51 5.17 10.47
CA LEU A 135 -10.24 5.00 11.74
C LEU A 135 -9.88 3.67 12.45
N LEU A 136 -9.67 2.57 11.69
CA LEU A 136 -9.20 1.30 12.26
C LEU A 136 -7.80 1.46 12.86
N VAL A 137 -6.87 2.07 12.13
CA VAL A 137 -5.50 2.32 12.60
C VAL A 137 -5.47 3.24 13.83
N ILE A 138 -6.28 4.29 13.85
CA ILE A 138 -6.40 5.15 15.04
C ILE A 138 -6.93 4.36 16.24
N SER A 139 -7.85 3.42 16.02
CA SER A 139 -8.38 2.58 17.10
C SER A 139 -7.37 1.57 17.65
N SER A 140 -6.35 1.18 16.89
CA SER A 140 -5.27 0.28 17.32
C SER A 140 -4.10 1.01 18.02
N LEU A 141 -3.96 2.32 17.82
CA LEU A 141 -2.87 3.10 18.44
C LEU A 141 -2.73 2.91 19.96
N PRO A 142 -3.80 2.81 20.78
CA PRO A 142 -3.65 2.52 22.21
C PRO A 142 -2.93 1.20 22.49
N ILE A 143 -3.16 0.15 21.66
CA ILE A 143 -2.50 -1.15 21.81
C ILE A 143 -1.01 -1.03 21.46
N LEU A 144 -0.69 -0.34 20.35
CA LEU A 144 0.69 -0.09 19.95
C LEU A 144 1.44 0.82 20.94
N SER A 145 0.73 1.77 21.57
CA SER A 145 1.33 2.66 22.56
C SER A 145 1.80 1.94 23.83
N LEU A 146 1.25 0.77 24.16
CA LEU A 146 1.75 -0.06 25.27
C LEU A 146 3.20 -0.49 25.03
N ILE A 147 3.54 -0.87 23.80
CA ILE A 147 4.90 -1.26 23.43
C ILE A 147 5.86 -0.06 23.51
N TYR A 148 5.40 1.12 23.06
CA TYR A 148 6.15 2.36 23.20
C TYR A 148 6.50 2.68 24.68
N THR A 149 5.55 2.47 25.60
CA THR A 149 5.78 2.75 27.04
C THR A 149 6.77 1.80 27.69
N ILE A 150 6.93 0.58 27.17
CA ILE A 150 7.91 -0.40 27.67
C ILE A 150 9.34 -0.05 27.16
N GLY A 151 9.47 0.73 26.07
CA GLY A 151 10.75 1.28 25.64
C GLY A 151 11.48 0.48 24.58
N GLY A 152 10.79 -0.29 23.73
CA GLY A 152 11.40 -1.02 22.61
C GLY A 152 11.33 -0.28 21.27
N VAL A 153 10.48 0.74 21.15
CA VAL A 153 10.16 1.41 19.88
C VAL A 153 10.10 2.92 20.07
N SER A 154 10.65 3.68 19.13
CA SER A 154 10.61 5.15 19.15
C SER A 154 9.31 5.70 18.56
N LEU A 155 8.94 6.92 18.95
CA LEU A 155 7.78 7.61 18.37
C LEU A 155 7.93 7.78 16.84
N MET A 156 9.15 7.98 16.34
CA MET A 156 9.42 8.15 14.93
C MET A 156 9.15 6.87 14.14
N GLU A 157 9.49 5.71 14.69
CA GLU A 157 9.21 4.39 14.09
C GLU A 157 7.70 4.12 14.03
N MET A 158 6.97 4.50 15.08
CA MET A 158 5.52 4.41 15.09
C MET A 158 4.86 5.33 14.05
N LEU A 159 5.39 6.56 13.86
CA LEU A 159 4.92 7.46 12.81
C LEU A 159 5.25 6.95 11.41
N GLN A 160 6.41 6.33 11.20
CA GLN A 160 6.76 5.67 9.93
C GLN A 160 5.78 4.55 9.59
N PHE A 161 5.39 3.76 10.58
CA PHE A 161 4.39 2.70 10.42
C PHE A 161 3.01 3.25 10.02
N VAL A 162 2.51 4.26 10.71
CA VAL A 162 1.23 4.91 10.35
C VAL A 162 1.30 5.49 8.94
N GLY A 163 2.41 6.12 8.57
CA GLY A 163 2.64 6.63 7.23
C GLY A 163 2.61 5.53 6.16
N LEU A 164 3.28 4.40 6.42
CA LEU A 164 3.25 3.22 5.54
C LEU A 164 1.83 2.73 5.31
N ILE A 165 1.05 2.54 6.39
CA ILE A 165 -0.34 2.04 6.27
C ILE A 165 -1.22 2.98 5.47
N ILE A 166 -1.11 4.29 5.67
CA ILE A 166 -1.90 5.27 4.92
C ILE A 166 -1.56 5.19 3.42
N VAL A 167 -0.27 5.13 3.07
CA VAL A 167 0.16 5.03 1.68
C VAL A 167 -0.27 3.69 1.08
N ALA A 168 -0.09 2.58 1.80
CA ALA A 168 -0.54 1.28 1.38
C ALA A 168 -2.07 1.25 1.15
N ALA A 169 -2.86 1.83 2.06
CA ALA A 169 -4.31 1.92 1.90
C ALA A 169 -4.72 2.71 0.65
N ILE A 170 -4.04 3.83 0.35
CA ILE A 170 -4.28 4.60 -0.87
C ILE A 170 -3.92 3.80 -2.12
N TYR A 171 -2.76 3.14 -2.12
CA TYR A 171 -2.26 2.36 -3.25
C TYR A 171 -3.14 1.12 -3.53
N LEU A 172 -3.34 0.27 -2.53
CA LEU A 172 -4.17 -0.93 -2.63
C LEU A 172 -5.63 -0.57 -2.94
N GLY A 173 -6.13 0.50 -2.31
CA GLY A 173 -7.47 1.03 -2.55
C GLY A 173 -7.66 1.54 -3.97
N SER A 174 -6.63 2.17 -4.57
CA SER A 174 -6.68 2.65 -5.96
C SER A 174 -6.86 1.49 -6.94
N ILE A 175 -6.19 0.36 -6.71
CA ILE A 175 -6.34 -0.87 -7.52
C ILE A 175 -7.77 -1.41 -7.40
N GLY A 176 -8.33 -1.46 -6.17
CA GLY A 176 -9.70 -1.92 -5.94
C GLY A 176 -10.75 -1.05 -6.61
N VAL A 177 -10.63 0.27 -6.47
CA VAL A 177 -11.54 1.20 -7.14
C VAL A 177 -11.41 1.10 -8.66
N TRP A 178 -10.18 1.01 -9.21
CA TRP A 178 -9.97 0.84 -10.63
C TRP A 178 -10.61 -0.45 -11.16
N ALA A 179 -10.39 -1.59 -10.50
CA ALA A 179 -11.04 -2.86 -10.84
C ALA A 179 -12.57 -2.73 -10.85
N SER A 180 -13.14 -2.01 -9.88
CA SER A 180 -14.57 -1.74 -9.75
C SER A 180 -15.14 -0.91 -10.90
N THR A 181 -14.32 -0.15 -11.65
CA THR A 181 -14.80 0.68 -12.77
C THR A 181 -15.18 -0.13 -14.01
N PHE A 182 -14.51 -1.26 -14.27
CA PHE A 182 -14.76 -2.06 -15.47
C PHE A 182 -15.51 -3.37 -15.20
N ILE A 183 -15.43 -3.92 -14.00
CA ILE A 183 -16.16 -5.12 -13.61
C ILE A 183 -17.57 -4.74 -13.17
N ARG A 184 -18.57 -5.45 -13.68
CA ARG A 184 -19.98 -5.08 -13.50
C ARG A 184 -20.61 -5.59 -12.20
N ARG A 185 -20.03 -6.61 -11.57
CA ARG A 185 -20.55 -7.26 -10.35
C ARG A 185 -19.53 -7.15 -9.22
N THR A 186 -20.03 -7.05 -7.99
CA THR A 186 -19.21 -6.88 -6.78
C THR A 186 -18.28 -8.06 -6.53
N VAL A 187 -18.77 -9.29 -6.59
CA VAL A 187 -17.97 -10.50 -6.28
C VAL A 187 -16.80 -10.67 -7.25
N PRO A 188 -16.98 -10.66 -8.60
CA PRO A 188 -15.84 -10.74 -9.51
C PRO A 188 -14.88 -9.57 -9.38
N ALA A 189 -15.35 -8.36 -9.05
CA ALA A 189 -14.48 -7.20 -8.80
C ALA A 189 -13.58 -7.43 -7.60
N THR A 190 -14.13 -8.01 -6.53
CA THR A 190 -13.37 -8.33 -5.32
C THR A 190 -12.32 -9.42 -5.60
N VAL A 191 -12.71 -10.51 -6.26
CA VAL A 191 -11.77 -11.59 -6.64
C VAL A 191 -10.65 -11.06 -7.53
N PHE A 192 -10.97 -10.23 -8.53
CA PHE A 192 -9.98 -9.63 -9.42
C PHE A 192 -9.03 -8.71 -8.65
N THR A 193 -9.53 -7.94 -7.68
CA THR A 193 -8.71 -7.04 -6.88
C THR A 193 -7.73 -7.84 -6.00
N PHE A 194 -8.22 -8.83 -5.25
CA PHE A 194 -7.33 -9.69 -4.43
C PHE A 194 -6.34 -10.46 -5.29
N GLY A 195 -6.80 -11.07 -6.39
CA GLY A 195 -5.92 -11.76 -7.34
C GLY A 195 -4.84 -10.84 -7.90
N GLY A 196 -5.22 -9.62 -8.31
CA GLY A 196 -4.29 -8.61 -8.81
C GLY A 196 -3.24 -8.20 -7.77
N LEU A 197 -3.64 -8.02 -6.51
CA LEU A 197 -2.70 -7.70 -5.42
C LEU A 197 -1.73 -8.84 -5.15
N VAL A 198 -2.22 -10.08 -5.08
CA VAL A 198 -1.36 -11.27 -4.91
C VAL A 198 -0.38 -11.39 -6.09
N ILE A 199 -0.85 -11.17 -7.32
CA ILE A 199 0.02 -11.19 -8.50
C ILE A 199 1.08 -10.10 -8.42
N VAL A 200 0.75 -8.86 -8.09
CA VAL A 200 1.74 -7.77 -7.96
C VAL A 200 2.79 -8.10 -6.91
N CYS A 201 2.37 -8.61 -5.75
CA CYS A 201 3.30 -9.01 -4.70
C CYS A 201 4.15 -10.23 -5.10
N ALA A 202 3.54 -11.30 -5.58
CA ALA A 202 4.24 -12.54 -5.90
C ALA A 202 5.18 -12.39 -7.11
N VAL A 203 4.71 -11.76 -8.19
CA VAL A 203 5.49 -11.63 -9.43
C VAL A 203 6.74 -10.80 -9.22
N SER A 204 6.70 -9.74 -8.41
CA SER A 204 7.89 -8.93 -8.11
C SER A 204 8.98 -9.75 -7.41
N PHE A 205 8.62 -10.61 -6.43
CA PHE A 205 9.58 -11.51 -5.78
C PHE A 205 10.07 -12.62 -6.73
N VAL A 206 9.17 -13.19 -7.54
CA VAL A 206 9.51 -14.25 -8.50
C VAL A 206 10.50 -13.72 -9.54
N ILE A 207 10.29 -12.53 -10.09
CA ILE A 207 11.18 -11.93 -11.08
C ILE A 207 12.57 -11.72 -10.48
N VAL A 208 12.65 -11.09 -9.31
CA VAL A 208 13.94 -10.81 -8.65
C VAL A 208 14.64 -12.11 -8.27
N GLY A 209 13.94 -13.09 -7.69
CA GLY A 209 14.49 -14.38 -7.33
C GLY A 209 14.93 -15.21 -8.55
N ALA A 210 14.15 -15.19 -9.64
CA ALA A 210 14.51 -15.90 -10.87
C ALA A 210 15.79 -15.33 -11.50
N VAL A 211 15.91 -13.99 -11.58
CA VAL A 211 17.13 -13.35 -12.11
C VAL A 211 18.33 -13.67 -11.23
N TYR A 212 18.17 -13.63 -9.91
CA TYR A 212 19.22 -14.00 -8.96
C TYR A 212 19.68 -15.45 -9.17
N ILE A 213 18.73 -16.41 -9.23
CA ILE A 213 19.04 -17.83 -9.43
C ILE A 213 19.71 -18.06 -10.79
N LEU A 214 19.21 -17.46 -11.87
CA LEU A 214 19.80 -17.58 -13.21
C LEU A 214 21.23 -17.06 -13.23
N TYR A 215 21.45 -15.90 -12.62
CA TYR A 215 22.79 -15.30 -12.55
C TYR A 215 23.78 -16.21 -11.79
N TYR A 216 23.43 -16.65 -10.57
CA TYR A 216 24.34 -17.44 -9.74
C TYR A 216 24.45 -18.92 -10.13
N THR A 217 23.39 -19.51 -10.68
CA THR A 217 23.38 -20.95 -11.00
C THR A 217 23.92 -21.23 -12.40
N PHE A 218 23.62 -20.38 -13.36
CA PHE A 218 23.97 -20.63 -14.76
C PHE A 218 25.10 -19.76 -15.29
N GLY A 219 25.59 -18.78 -14.50
CA GLY A 219 26.63 -17.85 -14.95
C GLY A 219 26.25 -17.09 -16.23
N ILE A 220 24.93 -16.90 -16.45
CA ILE A 220 24.43 -16.29 -17.68
C ILE A 220 24.46 -14.78 -17.51
N ASP A 221 25.29 -14.12 -18.28
CA ASP A 221 25.21 -12.68 -18.48
C ASP A 221 24.02 -12.37 -19.41
N LEU A 222 22.95 -11.85 -18.83
CA LEU A 222 21.74 -11.46 -19.56
C LEU A 222 21.97 -10.32 -20.58
N SER A 223 23.09 -9.61 -20.49
CA SER A 223 23.42 -8.48 -21.39
C SER A 223 24.15 -8.94 -22.66
N SER A 224 24.91 -10.00 -22.60
CA SER A 224 25.80 -10.44 -23.70
C SER A 224 25.58 -11.87 -24.19
N GLY A 225 24.85 -12.71 -23.44
CA GLY A 225 24.67 -14.12 -23.78
C GLY A 225 25.97 -14.94 -23.75
N MET A 226 27.04 -14.42 -23.15
CA MET A 226 28.32 -15.08 -22.97
C MET A 226 28.45 -15.63 -21.55
N GLU A 227 29.20 -16.73 -21.42
CA GLU A 227 29.60 -17.23 -20.09
C GLU A 227 30.38 -16.20 -19.31
N VAL A 228 29.99 -15.99 -18.05
CA VAL A 228 30.63 -15.00 -17.17
C VAL A 228 32.02 -15.53 -16.78
N THR A 229 33.04 -15.09 -17.47
CA THR A 229 34.43 -15.17 -16.99
C THR A 229 34.71 -13.98 -16.08
N GLU A 230 34.80 -14.22 -14.77
CA GLU A 230 35.37 -13.36 -13.72
C GLU A 230 35.02 -11.82 -13.72
N GLY A 231 33.93 -11.41 -14.33
CA GLY A 231 33.43 -10.04 -14.24
C GLY A 231 31.94 -10.06 -13.91
N ALA A 232 31.60 -10.10 -12.62
CA ALA A 232 30.20 -10.09 -12.20
C ALA A 232 29.48 -8.87 -12.79
N VAL A 233 28.49 -9.12 -13.65
CA VAL A 233 27.62 -8.03 -14.17
C VAL A 233 26.72 -7.56 -13.06
N ASP A 234 26.62 -6.25 -12.92
CA ASP A 234 25.73 -5.61 -11.95
C ASP A 234 24.27 -5.78 -12.35
N ILE A 235 23.56 -6.66 -11.67
CA ILE A 235 22.11 -6.90 -11.86
C ILE A 235 21.25 -6.20 -10.82
N SER A 236 21.84 -5.35 -9.98
CA SER A 236 21.14 -4.67 -8.87
C SER A 236 19.96 -3.81 -9.32
N PHE A 237 19.94 -3.33 -10.57
CA PHE A 237 18.82 -2.57 -11.13
C PHE A 237 17.49 -3.32 -11.11
N ILE A 238 17.50 -4.66 -11.08
CA ILE A 238 16.28 -5.47 -10.99
C ILE A 238 15.54 -5.23 -9.67
N LEU A 239 16.27 -4.83 -8.61
CA LEU A 239 15.69 -4.50 -7.32
C LEU A 239 14.69 -3.34 -7.40
N LEU A 240 14.81 -2.45 -8.40
CA LEU A 240 13.86 -1.34 -8.60
C LEU A 240 12.41 -1.80 -8.80
N ILE A 241 12.19 -3.03 -9.25
CA ILE A 241 10.85 -3.63 -9.36
C ILE A 241 10.19 -3.76 -7.99
N LEU A 242 10.99 -3.96 -6.93
CA LEU A 242 10.49 -4.10 -5.56
C LEU A 242 9.92 -2.80 -4.98
N LEU A 243 10.22 -1.63 -5.58
CA LEU A 243 9.63 -0.34 -5.17
C LEU A 243 8.09 -0.31 -5.31
N ILE A 244 7.55 -1.11 -6.23
CA ILE A 244 6.11 -1.19 -6.49
C ILE A 244 5.41 -2.03 -5.42
N ASN A 245 6.15 -2.89 -4.72
CA ASN A 245 5.60 -3.88 -3.81
C ASN A 245 5.45 -3.32 -2.38
N PRO A 246 4.21 -3.15 -1.87
CA PRO A 246 4.01 -2.63 -0.52
C PRO A 246 4.50 -3.58 0.59
N ALA A 247 4.55 -4.89 0.34
CA ALA A 247 5.08 -5.85 1.30
C ALA A 247 6.58 -5.67 1.51
N VAL A 248 7.33 -5.32 0.45
CA VAL A 248 8.76 -5.02 0.55
C VAL A 248 9.00 -3.74 1.35
N SER A 249 8.16 -2.72 1.18
CA SER A 249 8.25 -1.49 1.97
C SER A 249 8.04 -1.75 3.47
N LEU A 250 7.16 -2.70 3.82
CA LEU A 250 6.95 -3.14 5.20
C LEU A 250 8.20 -3.86 5.73
N ILE A 251 8.72 -4.83 4.99
CA ILE A 251 9.90 -5.61 5.41
C ILE A 251 11.12 -4.70 5.56
N GLU A 252 11.33 -3.77 4.63
CA GLU A 252 12.42 -2.78 4.69
C GLU A 252 12.30 -1.91 5.95
N MET A 253 11.10 -1.42 6.27
CA MET A 253 10.85 -0.65 7.48
C MET A 253 11.17 -1.46 8.73
N LEU A 254 10.63 -2.69 8.83
CA LEU A 254 10.85 -3.56 10.00
C LEU A 254 12.32 -3.96 10.14
N THR A 255 12.99 -4.30 9.04
CA THR A 255 14.42 -4.67 9.07
C THR A 255 15.27 -3.49 9.51
N GLY A 256 14.98 -2.29 9.01
CA GLY A 256 15.66 -1.07 9.43
C GLY A 256 15.49 -0.75 10.91
N GLN A 257 14.28 -0.94 11.45
CA GLN A 257 13.98 -0.74 12.87
C GLN A 257 14.60 -1.80 13.77
N PHE A 258 14.64 -3.06 13.31
CA PHE A 258 15.15 -4.19 14.09
C PHE A 258 16.67 -4.28 14.08
N SER A 259 17.31 -4.27 12.90
CA SER A 259 18.75 -4.52 12.75
C SER A 259 19.56 -3.24 12.54
N GLY A 260 18.91 -2.09 12.38
CA GLY A 260 19.57 -0.84 12.01
C GLY A 260 20.19 -0.83 10.60
N THR A 261 19.99 -1.91 9.82
CA THR A 261 20.52 -2.06 8.47
C THR A 261 19.38 -2.19 7.45
N SER A 262 19.55 -1.56 6.29
CA SER A 262 18.60 -1.66 5.18
C SER A 262 18.68 -3.05 4.54
N LEU A 263 17.54 -3.73 4.39
CA LEU A 263 17.44 -4.98 3.64
C LEU A 263 17.92 -4.79 2.19
N MET A 264 17.53 -3.67 1.58
CA MET A 264 17.92 -3.38 0.20
C MET A 264 19.41 -3.17 0.03
N LYS A 265 20.11 -2.66 1.06
CA LYS A 265 21.55 -2.56 1.05
C LYS A 265 22.19 -3.95 1.05
N LEU A 266 21.74 -4.87 1.90
CA LEU A 266 22.21 -6.25 1.93
C LEU A 266 21.93 -6.98 0.61
N MET A 267 20.75 -6.81 0.05
CA MET A 267 20.42 -7.38 -1.25
C MET A 267 21.28 -6.78 -2.36
N ASN A 268 21.49 -5.46 -2.37
CA ASN A 268 22.34 -4.81 -3.36
C ASN A 268 23.78 -5.35 -3.33
N GLU A 269 24.35 -5.55 -2.15
CA GLU A 269 25.69 -6.17 -1.99
C GLU A 269 25.71 -7.58 -2.59
N SER A 270 24.64 -8.36 -2.42
CA SER A 270 24.50 -9.69 -3.02
C SER A 270 24.32 -9.67 -4.54
N PHE A 271 23.74 -8.63 -5.11
CA PHE A 271 23.42 -8.53 -6.55
C PHE A 271 24.48 -7.76 -7.35
N SER A 272 25.33 -6.93 -6.70
CA SER A 272 26.39 -6.17 -7.37
C SER A 272 27.73 -6.91 -7.41
N GLY A 273 27.87 -8.03 -6.70
CA GLY A 273 29.16 -8.73 -6.54
C GLY A 273 30.18 -7.87 -5.80
N ASP A 274 31.47 -8.13 -6.00
CA ASP A 274 32.58 -7.41 -5.36
C ASP A 274 32.83 -5.98 -5.90
N TYR A 275 32.01 -5.51 -6.83
CA TYR A 275 32.19 -4.21 -7.47
C TYR A 275 31.29 -3.14 -6.87
N SER A 276 31.85 -1.98 -6.59
CA SER A 276 31.22 -0.78 -6.04
C SER A 276 30.22 -0.07 -6.99
N THR A 277 29.74 -0.74 -8.02
CA THR A 277 28.91 -0.15 -9.09
C THR A 277 27.41 -0.37 -8.93
N GLY A 278 26.96 -0.98 -7.84
CA GLY A 278 25.54 -1.23 -7.57
C GLY A 278 24.63 0.01 -7.59
N LEU A 279 23.41 -0.13 -7.15
CA LEU A 279 22.48 0.99 -7.06
C LEU A 279 23.08 2.17 -6.27
N PRO A 280 22.80 3.43 -6.68
CA PRO A 280 23.31 4.60 -5.99
C PRO A 280 23.00 4.57 -4.49
N ASN A 281 23.99 4.85 -3.65
CA ASN A 281 23.83 4.86 -2.19
C ASN A 281 22.65 5.72 -1.72
N PHE A 282 22.33 6.80 -2.43
CA PHE A 282 21.18 7.64 -2.16
C PHE A 282 19.85 6.85 -2.26
N LEU A 283 19.68 6.00 -3.28
CA LEU A 283 18.49 5.17 -3.45
C LEU A 283 18.38 4.13 -2.33
N LEU A 284 19.49 3.49 -1.99
CA LEU A 284 19.52 2.46 -0.94
C LEU A 284 19.24 3.05 0.45
N GLN A 285 19.81 4.21 0.75
CA GLN A 285 19.63 4.88 2.04
C GLN A 285 18.20 5.41 2.23
N HIS A 286 17.52 5.82 1.15
CA HIS A 286 16.17 6.40 1.21
C HIS A 286 15.12 5.47 0.59
N TRP A 287 15.41 4.18 0.47
CA TRP A 287 14.55 3.20 -0.20
C TRP A 287 13.10 3.23 0.29
N PHE A 288 12.92 3.22 1.60
CA PHE A 288 11.61 3.28 2.23
C PHE A 288 10.79 4.49 1.75
N VAL A 289 11.37 5.69 1.81
CA VAL A 289 10.68 6.92 1.40
C VAL A 289 10.41 6.93 -0.10
N ILE A 290 11.37 6.48 -0.91
CA ILE A 290 11.24 6.41 -2.37
C ILE A 290 10.13 5.43 -2.76
N SER A 291 10.06 4.26 -2.11
CA SER A 291 9.00 3.28 -2.38
C SER A 291 7.61 3.84 -2.06
N LEU A 292 7.45 4.59 -0.96
CA LEU A 292 6.19 5.26 -0.64
C LEU A 292 5.81 6.30 -1.69
N ILE A 293 6.77 7.09 -2.19
CA ILE A 293 6.54 8.08 -3.25
C ILE A 293 6.12 7.38 -4.55
N VAL A 294 6.81 6.31 -4.95
CA VAL A 294 6.46 5.52 -6.15
C VAL A 294 5.05 4.96 -6.06
N GLN A 295 4.67 4.39 -4.91
CA GLN A 295 3.33 3.86 -4.67
C GLN A 295 2.25 4.94 -4.76
N ILE A 296 2.50 6.15 -4.21
CA ILE A 296 1.57 7.28 -4.33
C ILE A 296 1.43 7.72 -5.80
N VAL A 297 2.54 7.81 -6.55
CA VAL A 297 2.50 8.17 -7.97
C VAL A 297 1.70 7.14 -8.77
N LEU A 298 1.93 5.86 -8.52
CA LEU A 298 1.18 4.76 -9.14
C LEU A 298 -0.31 4.83 -8.79
N ALA A 299 -0.65 5.08 -7.52
CA ALA A 299 -2.03 5.26 -7.10
C ALA A 299 -2.72 6.40 -7.86
N ILE A 300 -2.04 7.55 -8.03
CA ILE A 300 -2.57 8.69 -8.79
C ILE A 300 -2.78 8.31 -10.27
N LEU A 301 -1.85 7.57 -10.88
CA LEU A 301 -1.97 7.10 -12.26
C LEU A 301 -3.16 6.13 -12.42
N ILE A 302 -3.28 5.15 -11.53
CA ILE A 302 -4.39 4.20 -11.50
C ILE A 302 -5.74 4.92 -11.34
N MET A 303 -5.81 5.92 -10.45
CA MET A 303 -7.03 6.70 -10.25
C MET A 303 -7.41 7.55 -11.48
N LYS A 304 -6.43 8.09 -12.21
CA LYS A 304 -6.68 8.76 -13.49
C LYS A 304 -7.24 7.78 -14.53
N LEU A 305 -6.71 6.55 -14.59
CA LEU A 305 -7.24 5.50 -15.45
C LEU A 305 -8.67 5.10 -15.05
N ALA A 306 -8.94 4.95 -13.76
CA ALA A 306 -10.27 4.68 -13.23
C ALA A 306 -11.28 5.77 -13.64
N ALA A 307 -10.92 7.04 -13.50
CA ALA A 307 -11.75 8.16 -13.90
C ALA A 307 -12.06 8.17 -15.43
N ARG A 308 -11.06 7.85 -16.27
CA ARG A 308 -11.23 7.72 -17.72
C ARG A 308 -12.16 6.56 -18.11
N ASN A 309 -12.11 5.46 -17.35
CA ASN A 309 -13.01 4.32 -17.59
C ASN A 309 -14.45 4.62 -17.26
N LEU A 310 -14.70 5.50 -16.30
CA LEU A 310 -16.03 5.89 -15.86
C LEU A 310 -16.66 6.99 -16.76
N ASP A 311 -15.86 7.70 -17.58
CA ASP A 311 -16.34 8.79 -18.43
C ASP A 311 -17.06 8.27 -19.69
N PRO A 312 -18.42 8.40 -19.78
CA PRO A 312 -19.19 7.93 -20.93
C PRO A 312 -19.06 8.86 -22.14
N ILE A 313 -18.79 10.16 -21.91
CA ILE A 313 -18.76 11.20 -22.96
C ILE A 313 -17.45 11.16 -23.74
N GLY A 314 -16.33 10.96 -23.04
CA GLY A 314 -15.02 10.85 -23.67
C GLY A 314 -14.91 9.65 -24.63
N LYS A 315 -15.52 8.51 -24.29
CA LYS A 315 -15.57 7.33 -25.17
C LYS A 315 -16.44 7.56 -26.41
N LYS A 316 -17.54 8.28 -26.28
CA LYS A 316 -18.49 8.55 -27.37
C LYS A 316 -17.92 9.56 -28.38
N ASN A 317 -17.25 10.60 -27.90
CA ASN A 317 -16.57 11.58 -28.75
C ASN A 317 -15.39 10.96 -29.49
N LYS A 318 -14.58 10.11 -28.86
CA LYS A 318 -13.49 9.40 -29.51
C LYS A 318 -13.97 8.45 -30.62
N LYS A 319 -15.09 7.74 -30.41
CA LYS A 319 -15.72 6.91 -31.47
C LYS A 319 -16.24 7.76 -32.63
N ARG A 320 -16.86 8.92 -32.36
CA ARG A 320 -17.34 9.83 -33.42
C ARG A 320 -16.20 10.42 -34.22
N LEU A 321 -15.08 10.80 -33.58
CA LEU A 321 -13.89 11.29 -34.27
C LEU A 321 -13.23 10.22 -35.15
N LEU A 322 -13.18 8.96 -34.69
CA LEU A 322 -12.65 7.84 -35.47
C LEU A 322 -13.55 7.48 -36.65
N GLN A 323 -14.89 7.59 -36.49
CA GLN A 323 -15.85 7.38 -37.59
C GLN A 323 -15.89 8.53 -38.59
N ALA A 324 -15.51 9.74 -38.19
CA ALA A 324 -15.41 10.90 -39.10
C ALA A 324 -14.06 10.96 -39.84
N ALA A 325 -13.06 10.16 -39.38
CA ALA A 325 -11.74 10.09 -40.02
C ALA A 325 -11.57 8.85 -40.93
N SER A 326 -12.56 7.94 -40.92
CA SER A 326 -12.70 6.81 -41.86
C SER A 326 -13.67 7.12 -42.99
#